data_5b98f7d24d7f216fe2e9c84dcd44b335
#
_entry.id   5b98f7d24d7f216fe2e9c84dcd44b335
#
_cell.length_a   1.000
_cell.length_b   1.000
_cell.length_c   1.000
_cell.angle_alpha   90.00
_cell.angle_beta   90.00
_cell.angle_gamma   90.00
#
_symmetry.space_group_name_H-M   'P 1'
#
loop_
_entity.id
_entity.type
_entity.pdbx_description
1 polymer ?
#
loop_
_entity_poly.entity_id
_entity_poly.type
_entity_poly.pdbx_seq_one_letter_code
_entity_poly.pdbx_strand_id
1 'polypeptide(L)'
;VKLDPLYFFLPMIEALDREEHDLVGATVGHGKRVAYLSYLMTRSLPWSPDERLAFVLAALLHDCGSVETIREMRDAARNRKPFSGTFSNGRVVDDASIHAQKGKDLLQDMPFYSQIKGVVMMHHEWANGTGPMGLREDAIDKRAQVLYLADRMDIRYDLLSLSESGFREMVRDL
;
A
#
# COMPACT_ATOMS: atom_id res chain seq x y z
N VAL A 1 -25.69 6.22 -16.17
CA VAL A 1 -25.38 5.43 -14.98
C VAL A 1 -24.05 5.93 -14.47
N LYS A 2 -24.03 6.54 -13.27
CA LYS A 2 -22.77 6.88 -12.60
C LYS A 2 -22.23 5.59 -12.00
N LEU A 3 -21.11 5.12 -12.48
CA LEU A 3 -20.38 4.01 -11.88
C LEU A 3 -19.79 4.49 -10.55
N ASP A 4 -20.06 3.79 -9.46
CA ASP A 4 -19.37 4.03 -8.19
C ASP A 4 -18.02 3.32 -8.24
N PRO A 5 -16.88 4.06 -8.25
CA PRO A 5 -15.56 3.45 -8.36
C PRO A 5 -15.28 2.48 -7.21
N LEU A 6 -15.75 2.76 -6.00
CA LEU A 6 -15.55 1.88 -4.85
C LEU A 6 -16.23 0.53 -5.07
N TYR A 7 -17.45 0.53 -5.62
CA TYR A 7 -18.19 -0.70 -5.91
C TYR A 7 -17.49 -1.57 -6.97
N PHE A 8 -16.78 -0.91 -7.89
CA PHE A 8 -16.00 -1.60 -8.92
C PHE A 8 -14.71 -2.21 -8.36
N PHE A 9 -13.98 -1.47 -7.51
CA PHE A 9 -12.67 -1.91 -7.03
C PHE A 9 -12.73 -2.84 -5.81
N LEU A 10 -13.78 -2.79 -4.98
CA LEU A 10 -13.87 -3.61 -3.77
C LEU A 10 -13.67 -5.12 -4.01
N PRO A 11 -14.28 -5.77 -5.01
CA PRO A 11 -14.04 -7.18 -5.29
C PRO A 11 -12.60 -7.48 -5.71
N MET A 12 -11.95 -6.56 -6.42
CA MET A 12 -10.52 -6.69 -6.78
C MET A 12 -9.65 -6.63 -5.54
N ILE A 13 -9.91 -5.67 -4.65
CA ILE A 13 -9.17 -5.50 -3.40
C ILE A 13 -9.32 -6.73 -2.51
N GLU A 14 -10.52 -7.30 -2.43
CA GLU A 14 -10.73 -8.55 -1.69
C GLU A 14 -9.96 -9.74 -2.27
N ALA A 15 -9.81 -9.80 -3.58
CA ALA A 15 -8.99 -10.81 -4.24
C ALA A 15 -7.49 -10.58 -3.99
N LEU A 16 -7.03 -9.32 -4.04
CA LEU A 16 -5.65 -8.94 -3.71
C LEU A 16 -5.32 -9.29 -2.25
N ASP A 17 -6.14 -8.87 -1.31
CA ASP A 17 -5.97 -9.16 0.13
C ASP A 17 -5.85 -10.68 0.40
N ARG A 18 -6.61 -11.52 -0.33
CA ARG A 18 -6.52 -12.98 -0.18
C ARG A 18 -5.21 -13.54 -0.73
N GLU A 19 -4.81 -13.08 -1.91
CA GLU A 19 -3.52 -13.50 -2.50
C GLU A 19 -2.36 -13.12 -1.59
N GLU A 20 -2.35 -11.93 -1.02
CA GLU A 20 -1.33 -11.48 -0.08
C GLU A 20 -1.37 -12.28 1.23
N HIS A 21 -2.56 -12.56 1.76
CA HIS A 21 -2.71 -13.42 2.93
C HIS A 21 -2.10 -14.81 2.70
N ASP A 22 -2.45 -15.44 1.58
CA ASP A 22 -2.01 -16.80 1.25
C ASP A 22 -0.51 -16.89 0.97
N LEU A 23 0.10 -15.80 0.53
CA LEU A 23 1.47 -15.79 0.02
C LEU A 23 2.49 -15.24 1.02
N VAL A 24 2.16 -14.16 1.68
CA VAL A 24 3.08 -13.46 2.60
C VAL A 24 2.54 -13.41 4.03
N GLY A 25 1.32 -13.89 4.25
CA GLY A 25 0.66 -13.91 5.56
C GLY A 25 0.17 -12.55 6.01
N ALA A 26 -0.09 -11.63 5.08
CA ALA A 26 -0.74 -10.35 5.38
C ALA A 26 -2.11 -10.58 6.01
N THR A 27 -2.53 -9.69 6.90
CA THR A 27 -3.84 -9.80 7.54
C THR A 27 -4.95 -9.47 6.53
N VAL A 28 -5.93 -10.36 6.37
CA VAL A 28 -7.07 -10.16 5.45
C VAL A 28 -7.74 -8.81 5.72
N GLY A 29 -8.01 -8.05 4.65
CA GLY A 29 -8.60 -6.72 4.72
C GLY A 29 -7.59 -5.59 4.96
N HIS A 30 -6.29 -5.87 4.78
CA HIS A 30 -5.21 -4.90 4.89
C HIS A 30 -5.48 -3.63 4.08
N GLY A 31 -5.70 -3.74 2.78
CA GLY A 31 -5.94 -2.58 1.92
C GLY A 31 -7.13 -1.72 2.37
N LYS A 32 -8.21 -2.36 2.88
CA LYS A 32 -9.37 -1.63 3.42
C LYS A 32 -9.05 -0.85 4.70
N ARG A 33 -8.27 -1.45 5.61
CA ARG A 33 -7.88 -0.79 6.87
C ARG A 33 -6.91 0.36 6.59
N VAL A 34 -5.92 0.17 5.72
CA VAL A 34 -4.99 1.21 5.30
C VAL A 34 -5.74 2.39 4.67
N ALA A 35 -6.70 2.12 3.78
CA ALA A 35 -7.52 3.17 3.17
C ALA A 35 -8.39 3.91 4.20
N TYR A 36 -8.97 3.20 5.16
CA TYR A 36 -9.75 3.81 6.23
C TYR A 36 -8.90 4.68 7.15
N LEU A 37 -7.72 4.22 7.56
CA LEU A 37 -6.76 5.01 8.34
C LEU A 37 -6.32 6.26 7.58
N SER A 38 -5.95 6.10 6.31
CA SER A 38 -5.57 7.21 5.43
C SER A 38 -6.68 8.26 5.31
N TYR A 39 -7.93 7.81 5.18
CA TYR A 39 -9.09 8.70 5.20
C TYR A 39 -9.23 9.43 6.53
N LEU A 40 -9.14 8.73 7.66
CA LEU A 40 -9.25 9.36 9.00
C LEU A 40 -8.18 10.41 9.23
N MET A 41 -6.93 10.14 8.83
CA MET A 41 -5.80 11.08 8.96
C MET A 41 -5.97 12.34 8.10
N THR A 42 -6.67 12.24 6.98
CA THR A 42 -6.81 13.33 6.03
C THR A 42 -8.20 13.98 5.99
N ARG A 43 -9.17 13.47 6.75
CA ARG A 43 -10.58 13.91 6.67
C ARG A 43 -10.81 15.39 6.97
N SER A 44 -9.94 16.02 7.77
CA SER A 44 -10.00 17.44 8.12
C SER A 44 -9.25 18.35 7.14
N LEU A 45 -8.52 17.78 6.17
CA LEU A 45 -7.82 18.57 5.17
C LEU A 45 -8.80 19.19 4.17
N PRO A 46 -8.50 20.38 3.63
CA PRO A 46 -9.39 21.10 2.72
C PRO A 46 -9.34 20.53 1.29
N TRP A 47 -9.45 19.22 1.16
CA TRP A 47 -9.49 18.53 -0.11
C TRP A 47 -10.90 18.48 -0.68
N SER A 48 -11.02 18.60 -1.99
CA SER A 48 -12.27 18.35 -2.70
C SER A 48 -12.71 16.89 -2.54
N PRO A 49 -14.00 16.58 -2.74
CA PRO A 49 -14.49 15.20 -2.74
C PRO A 49 -13.74 14.29 -3.72
N ASP A 50 -13.39 14.82 -4.89
CA ASP A 50 -12.67 14.06 -5.93
C ASP A 50 -11.23 13.76 -5.54
N GLU A 51 -10.51 14.72 -4.98
CA GLU A 51 -9.15 14.50 -4.44
C GLU A 51 -9.15 13.47 -3.31
N ARG A 52 -10.14 13.55 -2.43
CA ARG A 52 -10.30 12.59 -1.33
C ARG A 52 -10.62 11.20 -1.84
N LEU A 53 -11.54 11.08 -2.80
CA LEU A 53 -11.86 9.81 -3.42
C LEU A 53 -10.64 9.21 -4.13
N ALA A 54 -9.90 10.00 -4.90
CA ALA A 54 -8.70 9.56 -5.58
C ALA A 54 -7.65 9.04 -4.58
N PHE A 55 -7.44 9.74 -3.46
CA PHE A 55 -6.50 9.30 -2.43
C PHE A 55 -6.95 8.01 -1.73
N VAL A 56 -8.23 7.87 -1.40
CA VAL A 56 -8.78 6.62 -0.84
C VAL A 56 -8.61 5.47 -1.81
N LEU A 57 -8.85 5.68 -3.10
CA LEU A 57 -8.60 4.67 -4.13
C LEU A 57 -7.11 4.31 -4.24
N ALA A 58 -6.21 5.29 -4.15
CA ALA A 58 -4.78 5.02 -4.10
C ALA A 58 -4.40 4.16 -2.89
N ALA A 59 -4.95 4.46 -1.73
CA ALA A 59 -4.71 3.70 -0.51
C ALA A 59 -5.30 2.27 -0.56
N LEU A 60 -6.46 2.11 -1.18
CA LEU A 60 -7.07 0.79 -1.41
C LEU A 60 -6.24 -0.09 -2.35
N LEU A 61 -5.55 0.52 -3.32
CA LEU A 61 -4.85 -0.16 -4.40
C LEU A 61 -3.33 -0.05 -4.28
N HIS A 62 -2.79 0.40 -3.13
CA HIS A 62 -1.37 0.71 -3.00
C HIS A 62 -0.48 -0.49 -3.30
N ASP A 63 -0.93 -1.69 -2.93
CA ASP A 63 -0.22 -2.96 -3.13
C ASP A 63 -0.69 -3.74 -4.38
N CYS A 64 -1.44 -3.12 -5.30
CA CYS A 64 -1.94 -3.83 -6.49
C CYS A 64 -0.83 -4.41 -7.38
N GLY A 65 0.40 -3.90 -7.29
CA GLY A 65 1.57 -4.44 -7.96
C GLY A 65 2.18 -5.68 -7.29
N SER A 66 1.80 -5.99 -6.05
CA SER A 66 2.35 -7.12 -5.30
C SER A 66 1.99 -8.47 -5.92
N VAL A 67 0.77 -8.63 -6.42
CA VAL A 67 0.30 -9.87 -7.05
C VAL A 67 1.14 -10.29 -8.25
N GLU A 68 1.48 -9.34 -9.12
CA GLU A 68 2.34 -9.64 -10.26
C GLU A 68 3.75 -10.01 -9.82
N THR A 69 4.30 -9.28 -8.86
CA THR A 69 5.60 -9.56 -8.25
C THR A 69 5.63 -10.97 -7.67
N ILE A 70 4.61 -11.35 -6.91
CA ILE A 70 4.50 -12.68 -6.31
C ILE A 70 4.37 -13.78 -7.37
N ARG A 71 3.62 -13.55 -8.45
CA ARG A 71 3.53 -14.51 -9.58
C ARG A 71 4.89 -14.73 -10.23
N GLU A 72 5.64 -13.67 -10.51
CA GLU A 72 7.00 -13.77 -11.06
C GLU A 72 7.94 -14.53 -10.13
N MET A 73 7.84 -14.30 -8.83
CA MET A 73 8.60 -15.02 -7.81
C MET A 73 8.31 -16.52 -7.83
N ARG A 74 7.02 -16.90 -7.88
CA ARG A 74 6.61 -18.31 -7.99
C ARG A 74 7.14 -18.96 -9.26
N ASP A 75 7.07 -18.26 -10.38
CA ASP A 75 7.53 -18.78 -11.67
C ASP A 75 9.07 -18.89 -11.69
N ALA A 76 9.79 -17.95 -11.09
CA ALA A 76 11.23 -18.04 -10.93
C ALA A 76 11.61 -19.24 -10.06
N ALA A 77 10.92 -19.46 -8.94
CA ALA A 77 11.15 -20.60 -8.05
C ALA A 77 10.86 -21.95 -8.75
N ARG A 78 9.76 -22.06 -9.48
CA ARG A 78 9.41 -23.27 -10.26
C ARG A 78 10.45 -23.58 -11.33
N ASN A 79 10.98 -22.56 -11.98
CA ASN A 79 11.94 -22.70 -13.07
C ASN A 79 13.40 -22.67 -12.60
N ARG A 80 13.66 -22.64 -11.30
CA ARG A 80 15.02 -22.52 -10.68
C ARG A 80 15.81 -21.33 -11.24
N LYS A 81 15.11 -20.23 -11.56
CA LYS A 81 15.72 -18.99 -12.02
C LYS A 81 15.95 -18.06 -10.83
N PRO A 82 17.02 -17.23 -10.87
CA PRO A 82 17.20 -16.22 -9.84
C PRO A 82 16.04 -15.20 -9.92
N PHE A 83 15.54 -14.79 -8.75
CA PHE A 83 14.62 -13.67 -8.60
C PHE A 83 15.34 -12.57 -7.84
N SER A 84 15.11 -11.31 -8.19
CA SER A 84 15.79 -10.16 -7.56
C SER A 84 15.19 -9.75 -6.20
N GLY A 85 14.15 -10.43 -5.74
CA GLY A 85 13.56 -10.19 -4.42
C GLY A 85 14.39 -10.73 -3.27
N THR A 86 14.26 -10.12 -2.11
CA THR A 86 14.96 -10.55 -0.88
C THR A 86 14.14 -11.58 -0.12
N PHE A 87 14.83 -12.58 0.46
CA PHE A 87 14.21 -13.56 1.36
C PHE A 87 14.48 -13.15 2.80
N SER A 88 13.46 -13.06 3.63
CA SER A 88 13.60 -12.90 5.07
C SER A 88 12.88 -14.05 5.78
N ASN A 89 13.62 -14.74 6.67
CA ASN A 89 13.08 -15.84 7.46
C ASN A 89 12.39 -16.96 6.66
N GLY A 90 12.89 -17.25 5.45
CA GLY A 90 12.33 -18.29 4.56
C GLY A 90 11.03 -17.89 3.85
N ARG A 91 10.58 -16.65 4.01
CA ARG A 91 9.48 -16.05 3.25
C ARG A 91 10.03 -15.16 2.15
N VAL A 92 9.33 -15.15 1.04
CA VAL A 92 9.59 -14.22 -0.05
C VAL A 92 9.13 -12.85 0.41
N VAL A 93 10.05 -11.90 0.51
CA VAL A 93 9.74 -10.50 0.81
C VAL A 93 9.91 -9.74 -0.50
N ASP A 94 8.85 -9.07 -0.92
CA ASP A 94 8.90 -8.18 -2.06
C ASP A 94 9.93 -7.06 -1.80
N ASP A 95 10.72 -6.73 -2.80
CA ASP A 95 11.39 -5.44 -2.81
C ASP A 95 10.31 -4.37 -2.97
N ALA A 96 10.17 -3.52 -1.95
CA ALA A 96 9.18 -2.46 -1.89
C ALA A 96 9.16 -1.55 -3.13
N SER A 97 10.31 -1.42 -3.82
CA SER A 97 10.39 -0.67 -5.07
C SER A 97 9.72 -1.38 -6.24
N ILE A 98 9.75 -2.70 -6.28
CA ILE A 98 9.21 -3.49 -7.40
C ILE A 98 7.69 -3.40 -7.45
N HIS A 99 7.01 -3.71 -6.34
CA HIS A 99 5.54 -3.67 -6.34
C HIS A 99 5.00 -2.23 -6.45
N ALA A 100 5.67 -1.24 -5.85
CA ALA A 100 5.29 0.16 -5.97
C ALA A 100 5.39 0.66 -7.43
N GLN A 101 6.45 0.27 -8.16
CA GLN A 101 6.59 0.60 -9.58
C GLN A 101 5.51 -0.10 -10.41
N LYS A 102 5.27 -1.39 -10.19
CA LYS A 102 4.21 -2.13 -10.89
C LYS A 102 2.82 -1.57 -10.59
N GLY A 103 2.54 -1.21 -9.32
CA GLY A 103 1.31 -0.55 -8.94
C GLY A 103 1.10 0.76 -9.68
N LYS A 104 2.14 1.60 -9.79
CA LYS A 104 2.11 2.79 -10.63
C LYS A 104 1.76 2.47 -12.08
N ASP A 105 2.41 1.46 -12.68
CA ASP A 105 2.23 1.09 -14.08
C ASP A 105 0.81 0.54 -14.35
N LEU A 106 0.24 -0.19 -13.40
CA LEU A 106 -1.15 -0.67 -13.46
C LEU A 106 -2.18 0.46 -13.33
N LEU A 107 -1.89 1.49 -12.56
CA LEU A 107 -2.84 2.57 -12.25
C LEU A 107 -2.74 3.77 -13.19
N GLN A 108 -1.65 3.90 -13.97
CA GLN A 108 -1.37 5.11 -14.76
C GLN A 108 -2.46 5.49 -15.77
N ASP A 109 -3.23 4.52 -16.27
CA ASP A 109 -4.32 4.74 -17.23
C ASP A 109 -5.69 4.91 -16.55
N MET A 110 -5.74 4.87 -15.21
CA MET A 110 -6.98 5.08 -14.48
C MET A 110 -7.38 6.56 -14.44
N PRO A 111 -8.67 6.89 -14.58
CA PRO A 111 -9.13 8.29 -14.65
C PRO A 111 -8.73 9.16 -13.45
N PHE A 112 -8.58 8.57 -12.26
CA PHE A 112 -8.19 9.26 -11.04
C PHE A 112 -6.67 9.40 -10.87
N TYR A 113 -5.87 8.74 -11.70
CA TYR A 113 -4.41 8.67 -11.51
C TYR A 113 -3.72 10.04 -11.54
N SER A 114 -4.19 10.97 -12.38
CA SER A 114 -3.62 12.32 -12.46
C SER A 114 -3.62 13.05 -11.11
N GLN A 115 -4.58 12.73 -10.25
CA GLN A 115 -4.73 13.33 -8.91
C GLN A 115 -3.84 12.68 -7.85
N ILE A 116 -3.36 11.44 -8.09
CA ILE A 116 -2.54 10.65 -7.16
C ILE A 116 -1.17 10.30 -7.72
N LYS A 117 -0.75 10.98 -8.77
CA LYS A 117 0.53 10.72 -9.45
C LYS A 117 1.67 10.71 -8.44
N GLY A 118 2.40 9.61 -8.40
CA GLY A 118 3.52 9.39 -7.49
C GLY A 118 3.15 8.82 -6.11
N VAL A 119 1.90 8.96 -5.64
CA VAL A 119 1.50 8.49 -4.30
C VAL A 119 1.79 7.00 -4.12
N VAL A 120 1.29 6.16 -5.02
CA VAL A 120 1.51 4.70 -4.94
C VAL A 120 2.99 4.36 -5.13
N MET A 121 3.68 5.01 -6.05
CA MET A 121 5.10 4.75 -6.28
C MET A 121 5.98 5.12 -5.08
N MET A 122 5.62 6.18 -4.34
CA MET A 122 6.43 6.73 -3.24
C MET A 122 6.02 6.19 -1.86
N HIS A 123 5.02 5.31 -1.75
CA HIS A 123 4.46 4.93 -0.44
C HIS A 123 5.42 4.14 0.46
N HIS A 124 6.56 3.69 -0.04
CA HIS A 124 7.65 3.10 0.75
C HIS A 124 8.85 4.02 0.94
N GLU A 125 8.77 5.28 0.48
CA GLU A 125 9.85 6.23 0.72
C GLU A 125 9.90 6.72 2.15
N TRP A 126 11.10 6.90 2.65
CA TRP A 126 11.35 7.38 4.00
C TRP A 126 11.91 8.80 3.96
N ALA A 127 11.37 9.68 4.81
CA ALA A 127 11.73 11.10 4.86
C ALA A 127 13.24 11.36 5.02
N ASN A 128 13.98 10.44 5.62
CA ASN A 128 15.43 10.50 5.80
C ASN A 128 16.25 10.16 4.54
N GLY A 129 15.61 9.75 3.45
CA GLY A 129 16.26 9.39 2.19
C GLY A 129 16.82 7.98 2.13
N THR A 130 16.42 7.08 3.05
CA THR A 130 16.83 5.67 3.04
C THR A 130 15.77 4.73 2.47
N GLY A 131 14.71 5.30 1.86
CA GLY A 131 13.70 4.54 1.14
C GLY A 131 14.21 4.01 -0.21
N PRO A 132 13.39 3.19 -0.91
CA PRO A 132 13.79 2.48 -2.13
C PRO A 132 14.32 3.37 -3.26
N MET A 133 13.80 4.58 -3.42
CA MET A 133 14.24 5.54 -4.44
C MET A 133 15.21 6.59 -3.89
N GLY A 134 15.48 6.60 -2.58
CA GLY A 134 16.36 7.56 -1.92
C GLY A 134 15.83 8.99 -1.88
N LEU A 135 14.52 9.18 -1.98
CA LEU A 135 13.90 10.51 -1.92
C LEU A 135 13.90 11.04 -0.49
N ARG A 136 14.11 12.35 -0.34
CA ARG A 136 14.01 13.02 0.95
C ARG A 136 12.64 13.68 1.11
N GLU A 137 12.31 14.08 2.35
CA GLU A 137 11.00 14.60 2.77
C GLU A 137 10.37 15.59 1.78
N ASP A 138 11.14 16.56 1.30
CA ASP A 138 10.70 17.62 0.37
C ASP A 138 10.38 17.10 -1.04
N ALA A 139 10.94 15.96 -1.42
CA ALA A 139 10.70 15.30 -2.70
C ALA A 139 9.59 14.23 -2.65
N ILE A 140 9.12 13.85 -1.45
CA ILE A 140 8.07 12.85 -1.27
C ILE A 140 6.70 13.54 -1.19
N ASP A 141 5.73 13.08 -1.99
CA ASP A 141 4.34 13.55 -1.86
C ASP A 141 3.84 13.28 -0.42
N LYS A 142 3.32 14.30 0.25
CA LYS A 142 2.82 14.18 1.63
C LYS A 142 1.72 13.14 1.77
N ARG A 143 0.96 12.89 0.72
CA ARG A 143 -0.06 11.82 0.69
C ARG A 143 0.59 10.43 0.72
N ALA A 144 1.74 10.27 0.05
CA ALA A 144 2.52 9.04 0.13
C ALA A 144 3.07 8.79 1.54
N GLN A 145 3.48 9.86 2.25
CA GLN A 145 3.90 9.75 3.67
C GLN A 145 2.75 9.35 4.60
N VAL A 146 1.53 9.89 4.37
CA VAL A 146 0.34 9.47 5.12
C VAL A 146 0.00 8.02 4.82
N LEU A 147 0.07 7.62 3.56
CA LEU A 147 -0.18 6.24 3.15
C LEU A 147 0.84 5.28 3.78
N TYR A 148 2.14 5.63 3.75
CA TYR A 148 3.19 4.88 4.44
C TYR A 148 2.90 4.69 5.92
N LEU A 149 2.51 5.77 6.61
CA LEU A 149 2.21 5.70 8.05
C LEU A 149 1.01 4.77 8.31
N ALA A 150 -0.06 4.89 7.53
CA ALA A 150 -1.25 4.05 7.67
C ALA A 150 -0.94 2.57 7.42
N ASP A 151 -0.13 2.26 6.40
CA ASP A 151 0.34 0.93 6.07
C ASP A 151 1.19 0.35 7.22
N ARG A 152 2.19 1.09 7.71
CA ARG A 152 3.04 0.64 8.83
C ARG A 152 2.24 0.40 10.12
N MET A 153 1.24 1.23 10.39
CA MET A 153 0.36 1.04 11.54
C MET A 153 -0.41 -0.28 11.44
N ASP A 154 -0.96 -0.58 10.28
CA ASP A 154 -1.73 -1.81 10.07
C ASP A 154 -0.86 -3.08 10.10
N ILE A 155 0.35 -3.02 9.55
CA ILE A 155 1.29 -4.16 9.57
C ILE A 155 1.87 -4.41 10.96
N ARG A 156 2.21 -3.34 11.69
CA ARG A 156 2.92 -3.45 12.98
C ARG A 156 2.00 -3.79 14.13
N TYR A 157 0.76 -3.31 14.09
CA TYR A 157 -0.21 -3.45 15.16
C TYR A 157 -1.44 -4.18 14.67
N ASP A 158 -1.90 -5.17 15.45
CA ASP A 158 -3.21 -5.78 15.19
C ASP A 158 -4.32 -4.82 15.63
N LEU A 159 -4.70 -3.93 14.72
CA LEU A 159 -5.69 -2.87 14.99
C LEU A 159 -7.09 -3.43 15.29
N LEU A 160 -7.36 -4.72 14.97
CA LEU A 160 -8.65 -5.36 15.28
C LEU A 160 -8.75 -5.83 16.73
N SER A 161 -7.59 -6.11 17.35
CA SER A 161 -7.51 -6.56 18.74
C SER A 161 -6.71 -5.61 19.63
N LEU A 162 -6.48 -4.36 19.18
CA LEU A 162 -5.64 -3.40 19.87
C LEU A 162 -6.18 -3.05 21.26
N SER A 163 -5.45 -3.45 22.30
CA SER A 163 -5.75 -3.09 23.66
C SER A 163 -5.39 -1.60 23.95
N GLU A 164 -5.89 -1.05 25.05
CA GLU A 164 -5.52 0.32 25.45
C GLU A 164 -4.01 0.46 25.69
N SER A 165 -3.34 -0.56 26.23
CA SER A 165 -1.88 -0.57 26.39
C SER A 165 -1.17 -0.60 25.04
N GLY A 166 -1.64 -1.43 24.11
CA GLY A 166 -1.12 -1.47 22.74
C GLY A 166 -1.32 -0.16 22.00
N PHE A 167 -2.46 0.51 22.19
CA PHE A 167 -2.69 1.84 21.63
C PHE A 167 -1.68 2.88 22.17
N ARG A 168 -1.41 2.88 23.47
CA ARG A 168 -0.41 3.78 24.07
C ARG A 168 1.02 3.50 23.58
N GLU A 169 1.35 2.23 23.32
CA GLU A 169 2.61 1.83 22.71
C GLU A 169 2.71 2.33 21.28
N MET A 170 1.69 2.09 20.48
CA MET A 170 1.60 2.59 19.11
C MET A 170 1.80 4.11 19.02
N VAL A 171 1.14 4.89 19.92
CA VAL A 171 1.26 6.35 19.93
C VAL A 171 2.67 6.82 20.33
N ARG A 172 3.39 6.05 21.14
CA ARG A 172 4.79 6.38 21.51
C ARG A 172 5.79 6.08 20.41
N ASP A 173 5.46 5.13 19.54
CA ASP A 173 6.31 4.65 18.44
C ASP A 173 6.15 5.48 17.15
N LEU A 174 5.11 6.33 17.09
CA LEU A 174 4.85 7.28 16.00
C LEU A 174 5.62 8.58 16.18
#